data_2475093095e71ad7991a19df284af773
#
_entry.id   2475093095e71ad7991a19df284af773
#
_cell.length_a   1.000
_cell.length_b   1.000
_cell.length_c   1.000
_cell.angle_alpha   90.00
_cell.angle_beta   90.00
_cell.angle_gamma   90.00
#
_symmetry.space_group_name_H-M   'P 1'
#
loop_
_entity.id
_entity.type
_entity.pdbx_description
1 polymer ?
#
loop_
_entity_poly.entity_id
_entity_poly.type
_entity_poly.pdbx_seq_one_letter_code
_entity_poly.pdbx_strand_id
1 'polypeptide(L)'
;MGSLHLQVEIAAPRDRVFVFFVPQRMPLWYAPEMQTEFEVTGGESDFRVGQKVRISGRLGSREVSLVAVVQRYEWLRALEWDFQDAYGVRGRQIWEIEDAPGIGGPGEGPVPVRGATRVVMHEWYRFPGRFGRWLDPILMRPSIRARARRMLANLKRLAEGVR
;
A
#
# COMPACT_ATOMS: atom_id res chain seq x y z
N MET A 1 -0.37 -17.54 -8.75
CA MET A 1 -0.85 -16.16 -8.65
C MET A 1 -1.43 -15.97 -7.27
N GLY A 2 -0.85 -15.11 -6.47
CA GLY A 2 -1.36 -14.77 -5.15
C GLY A 2 -2.20 -13.49 -5.20
N SER A 3 -3.14 -13.36 -4.26
CA SER A 3 -3.89 -12.13 -4.07
C SER A 3 -4.05 -11.85 -2.58
N LEU A 4 -4.08 -10.57 -2.25
CA LEU A 4 -4.28 -10.06 -0.91
C LEU A 4 -5.32 -8.95 -0.96
N HIS A 5 -6.24 -8.98 -0.01
CA HIS A 5 -7.20 -7.90 0.22
C HIS A 5 -7.18 -7.59 1.71
N LEU A 6 -6.90 -6.34 2.05
CA LEU A 6 -6.89 -5.84 3.42
C LEU A 6 -7.54 -4.45 3.45
N GLN A 7 -8.09 -4.11 4.60
CA GLN A 7 -8.62 -2.77 4.84
C GLN A 7 -8.37 -2.32 6.27
N VAL A 8 -8.36 -1.01 6.47
CA VAL A 8 -8.28 -0.37 7.77
C VAL A 8 -9.16 0.85 7.81
N GLU A 9 -9.82 1.07 8.95
CA GLU A 9 -10.53 2.30 9.25
C GLU A 9 -9.65 3.20 10.11
N ILE A 10 -9.55 4.46 9.70
CA ILE A 10 -8.68 5.49 10.28
C ILE A 10 -9.56 6.62 10.76
N ALA A 11 -9.46 6.99 12.03
CA ALA A 11 -10.21 8.10 12.62
C ALA A 11 -9.58 9.46 12.24
N ALA A 12 -9.47 9.69 10.93
CA ALA A 12 -8.96 10.92 10.35
C ALA A 12 -9.61 11.16 8.98
N PRO A 13 -9.82 12.40 8.54
CA PRO A 13 -10.40 12.72 7.23
C PRO A 13 -9.45 12.34 6.09
N ARG A 14 -10.01 12.16 4.89
CA ARG A 14 -9.27 11.67 3.70
C ARG A 14 -8.04 12.51 3.34
N ASP A 15 -8.13 13.81 3.43
CA ASP A 15 -7.02 14.72 3.17
C ASP A 15 -5.84 14.48 4.12
N ARG A 16 -6.12 14.26 5.40
CA ARG A 16 -5.11 13.93 6.40
C ARG A 16 -4.48 12.54 6.18
N VAL A 17 -5.23 11.59 5.66
CA VAL A 17 -4.72 10.25 5.30
C VAL A 17 -3.93 10.33 4.00
N PHE A 18 -4.46 10.99 2.98
CA PHE A 18 -3.89 11.00 1.64
C PHE A 18 -2.52 11.71 1.56
N VAL A 19 -2.22 12.66 2.45
CA VAL A 19 -0.89 13.31 2.50
C VAL A 19 0.25 12.31 2.75
N PHE A 20 -0.04 11.09 3.20
CA PHE A 20 0.94 10.01 3.34
C PHE A 20 1.17 9.21 2.05
N PHE A 21 0.37 9.44 1.00
CA PHE A 21 0.50 8.80 -0.30
C PHE A 21 1.31 9.64 -1.30
N VAL A 22 2.36 10.29 -0.81
CA VAL A 22 3.35 11.00 -1.63
C VAL A 22 4.73 10.38 -1.41
N PRO A 23 5.65 10.45 -2.41
CA PRO A 23 6.94 9.76 -2.37
C PRO A 23 7.74 10.02 -1.09
N GLN A 24 7.73 11.27 -0.59
CA GLN A 24 8.52 11.69 0.57
C GLN A 24 7.96 11.16 1.90
N ARG A 25 6.68 10.80 1.96
CA ARG A 25 6.02 10.34 3.19
C ARG A 25 5.73 8.85 3.21
N MET A 26 5.71 8.19 2.05
CA MET A 26 5.52 6.74 1.98
C MET A 26 6.53 5.95 2.81
N PRO A 27 7.83 6.30 2.89
CA PRO A 27 8.78 5.58 3.74
C PRO A 27 8.40 5.53 5.22
N LEU A 28 7.59 6.47 5.71
CA LEU A 28 7.19 6.53 7.11
C LEU A 28 6.27 5.38 7.52
N TRP A 29 5.55 4.80 6.57
CA TRP A 29 4.56 3.74 6.85
C TRP A 29 4.68 2.51 5.94
N TYR A 30 5.22 2.67 4.73
CA TYR A 30 5.39 1.59 3.78
C TYR A 30 6.64 0.76 4.13
N ALA A 31 6.46 -0.27 4.96
CA ALA A 31 7.53 -1.14 5.46
C ALA A 31 8.76 -0.39 6.05
N PRO A 32 8.55 0.49 7.07
CA PRO A 32 9.62 1.30 7.65
C PRO A 32 10.71 0.44 8.31
N GLU A 33 10.38 -0.79 8.74
CA GLU A 33 11.34 -1.77 9.27
C GLU A 33 12.39 -2.21 8.23
N MET A 34 12.12 -2.01 6.96
CA MET A 34 13.04 -2.25 5.85
C MET A 34 13.85 -1.02 5.46
N GLN A 35 13.69 0.10 6.17
CA GLN A 35 14.29 1.39 5.77
C GLN A 35 13.96 1.72 4.32
N THR A 36 12.69 1.62 3.97
CA THR A 36 12.22 1.76 2.60
C THR A 36 12.43 3.17 2.08
N GLU A 37 12.93 3.31 0.86
CA GLU A 37 13.14 4.56 0.15
C GLU A 37 12.37 4.55 -1.18
N PHE A 38 11.89 5.70 -1.58
CA PHE A 38 11.15 5.92 -2.82
C PHE A 38 11.88 6.93 -3.69
N GLU A 39 12.47 6.47 -4.77
CA GLU A 39 13.11 7.31 -5.78
C GLU A 39 12.18 7.44 -7.00
N VAL A 40 11.70 8.65 -7.22
CA VAL A 40 10.81 8.96 -8.34
C VAL A 40 11.63 9.48 -9.51
N THR A 41 11.46 8.91 -10.69
CA THR A 41 12.11 9.38 -11.90
C THR A 41 11.63 10.81 -12.22
N GLY A 42 12.58 11.76 -12.29
CA GLY A 42 12.28 13.17 -12.50
C GLY A 42 12.29 14.03 -11.22
N GLY A 43 12.44 13.43 -10.01
CA GLY A 43 12.59 14.16 -8.74
C GLY A 43 11.33 14.91 -8.30
N GLU A 44 10.16 14.46 -8.72
CA GLU A 44 8.89 15.14 -8.44
C GLU A 44 8.38 14.88 -7.02
N SER A 45 7.61 15.83 -6.50
CA SER A 45 7.03 15.76 -5.16
C SER A 45 5.80 14.84 -5.08
N ASP A 46 5.13 14.63 -6.21
CA ASP A 46 3.91 13.83 -6.32
C ASP A 46 4.07 12.70 -7.35
N PHE A 47 3.25 11.67 -7.22
CA PHE A 47 3.18 10.62 -8.24
C PHE A 47 2.43 11.11 -9.48
N ARG A 48 2.84 10.59 -10.65
CA ARG A 48 2.14 10.80 -11.93
C ARG A 48 1.96 9.50 -12.68
N VAL A 49 0.86 9.37 -13.39
CA VAL A 49 0.59 8.20 -14.24
C VAL A 49 1.71 8.02 -15.26
N GLY A 50 2.19 6.78 -15.40
CA GLY A 50 3.31 6.41 -16.26
C GLY A 50 4.69 6.60 -15.64
N GLN A 51 4.79 7.23 -14.46
CA GLN A 51 6.04 7.49 -13.78
C GLN A 51 6.62 6.21 -13.20
N LYS A 52 7.95 6.06 -13.32
CA LYS A 52 8.69 4.98 -12.67
C LYS A 52 9.12 5.39 -11.28
N VAL A 53 8.92 4.51 -10.33
CA VAL A 53 9.30 4.66 -8.93
C VAL A 53 10.16 3.47 -8.56
N ARG A 54 11.40 3.73 -8.15
CA ARG A 54 12.24 2.70 -7.54
C ARG A 54 11.95 2.68 -6.05
N ILE A 55 11.56 1.52 -5.56
CA ILE A 55 11.33 1.29 -4.14
C ILE A 55 12.42 0.34 -3.66
N SER A 56 13.30 0.81 -2.80
CA SER A 56 14.40 0.03 -2.24
C SER A 56 14.27 -0.08 -0.73
N GLY A 57 14.91 -1.08 -0.16
CA GLY A 57 14.92 -1.32 1.27
C GLY A 57 15.88 -2.43 1.66
N ARG A 58 15.97 -2.72 2.96
CA ARG A 58 16.87 -3.75 3.50
C ARG A 58 16.08 -4.84 4.22
N LEU A 59 16.35 -6.09 3.89
CA LEU A 59 15.84 -7.25 4.60
C LEU A 59 17.02 -7.96 5.27
N GLY A 60 17.27 -7.64 6.55
CA GLY A 60 18.50 -8.01 7.23
C GLY A 60 19.72 -7.35 6.58
N SER A 61 20.70 -8.15 6.15
CA SER A 61 21.88 -7.68 5.42
C SER A 61 21.66 -7.53 3.91
N ARG A 62 20.53 -7.97 3.38
CA ARG A 62 20.24 -7.94 1.92
C ARG A 62 19.51 -6.67 1.55
N GLU A 63 20.02 -6.01 0.54
CA GLU A 63 19.28 -4.97 -0.18
C GLU A 63 18.23 -5.61 -1.10
N VAL A 64 17.02 -5.09 -1.04
CA VAL A 64 15.92 -5.49 -1.90
C VAL A 64 15.39 -4.26 -2.62
N SER A 65 15.04 -4.43 -3.88
CA SER A 65 14.46 -3.34 -4.65
C SER A 65 13.42 -3.85 -5.63
N LEU A 66 12.47 -3.00 -5.92
CA LEU A 66 11.50 -3.19 -6.99
C LEU A 66 11.33 -1.89 -7.78
N VAL A 67 10.90 -2.02 -9.02
CA VAL A 67 10.50 -0.91 -9.86
C VAL A 67 8.99 -0.95 -10.00
N ALA A 68 8.34 0.12 -9.63
CA ALA A 68 6.91 0.34 -9.82
C ALA A 68 6.67 1.32 -10.97
N VAL A 69 5.54 1.14 -11.68
CA VAL A 69 5.04 2.09 -12.68
C VAL A 69 3.65 2.51 -12.25
N VAL A 70 3.47 3.79 -12.00
CA VAL A 70 2.19 4.34 -11.55
C VAL A 70 1.16 4.21 -12.67
N GLN A 71 0.06 3.53 -12.40
CA GLN A 71 -1.05 3.32 -13.34
C GLN A 71 -2.20 4.27 -13.08
N ARG A 72 -2.43 4.64 -11.82
CA ARG A 72 -3.48 5.56 -11.38
C ARG A 72 -3.02 6.35 -10.17
N TYR A 73 -3.24 7.65 -10.19
CA TYR A 73 -3.07 8.53 -9.05
C TYR A 73 -4.18 9.57 -9.06
N GLU A 74 -5.13 9.38 -8.17
CA GLU A 74 -6.30 10.24 -8.03
C GLU A 74 -6.31 10.87 -6.64
N TRP A 75 -6.24 12.17 -6.59
CA TRP A 75 -6.22 12.93 -5.34
C TRP A 75 -7.38 12.52 -4.42
N LEU A 76 -7.07 12.20 -3.18
CA LEU A 76 -7.99 11.74 -2.12
C LEU A 76 -8.72 10.41 -2.41
N ARG A 77 -8.37 9.68 -3.46
CA ARG A 77 -9.12 8.50 -3.88
C ARG A 77 -8.29 7.25 -4.08
N ALA A 78 -7.20 7.34 -4.82
CA ALA A 78 -6.48 6.12 -5.19
C ALA A 78 -5.04 6.35 -5.58
N LEU A 79 -4.22 5.32 -5.31
CA LEU A 79 -2.90 5.11 -5.89
C LEU A 79 -2.84 3.66 -6.38
N GLU A 80 -2.40 3.47 -7.63
CA GLU A 80 -2.21 2.15 -8.23
C GLU A 80 -0.88 2.10 -8.97
N TRP A 81 -0.16 1.00 -8.83
CA TRP A 81 1.03 0.72 -9.61
C TRP A 81 1.18 -0.75 -9.95
N ASP A 82 1.82 -1.00 -11.08
CA ASP A 82 2.39 -2.30 -11.42
C ASP A 82 3.84 -2.34 -10.92
N PHE A 83 4.28 -3.44 -10.36
CA PHE A 83 5.65 -3.58 -9.86
C PHE A 83 6.34 -4.84 -10.36
N GLN A 84 7.67 -4.76 -10.41
CA GLN A 84 8.55 -5.90 -10.65
C GLN A 84 9.79 -5.76 -9.76
N ASP A 85 10.14 -6.85 -9.07
CA ASP A 85 11.37 -6.90 -8.28
C ASP A 85 12.56 -7.51 -9.06
N ALA A 86 13.74 -7.47 -8.45
CA ALA A 86 14.98 -8.01 -9.03
C ALA A 86 14.94 -9.54 -9.20
N TYR A 87 14.04 -10.25 -8.53
CA TYR A 87 13.87 -11.70 -8.63
C TYR A 87 12.83 -12.11 -9.66
N GLY A 88 12.24 -11.15 -10.37
CA GLY A 88 11.23 -11.37 -11.38
C GLY A 88 9.81 -11.58 -10.84
N VAL A 89 9.58 -11.31 -9.55
CA VAL A 89 8.23 -11.22 -9.00
C VAL A 89 7.55 -9.99 -9.60
N ARG A 90 6.38 -10.18 -10.16
CA ARG A 90 5.57 -9.10 -10.73
C ARG A 90 4.24 -9.04 -10.02
N GLY A 91 3.71 -7.85 -9.92
CA GLY A 91 2.41 -7.67 -9.33
C GLY A 91 1.81 -6.30 -9.58
N ARG A 92 0.64 -6.12 -9.02
CA ARG A 92 -0.11 -4.87 -9.01
C ARG A 92 -0.56 -4.61 -7.59
N GLN A 93 -0.45 -3.37 -7.16
CA GLN A 93 -0.94 -2.94 -5.86
C GLN A 93 -1.84 -1.73 -6.06
N ILE A 94 -3.02 -1.79 -5.46
CA ILE A 94 -4.03 -0.72 -5.48
C ILE A 94 -4.33 -0.31 -4.05
N TRP A 95 -4.34 0.97 -3.83
CA TRP A 95 -4.78 1.63 -2.62
C TRP A 95 -5.99 2.49 -2.94
N GLU A 96 -7.12 2.19 -2.31
CA GLU A 96 -8.34 2.98 -2.43
C GLU A 96 -8.65 3.67 -1.10
N ILE A 97 -8.99 4.93 -1.17
CA ILE A 97 -9.23 5.79 -0.02
C ILE A 97 -10.66 6.33 -0.14
N GLU A 98 -11.52 5.94 0.77
CA GLU A 98 -12.93 6.29 0.78
C GLU A 98 -13.39 6.74 2.18
N ASP A 99 -14.55 7.36 2.27
CA ASP A 99 -15.13 7.65 3.57
C ASP A 99 -15.51 6.34 4.27
N ALA A 100 -15.16 6.22 5.55
CA ALA A 100 -15.54 5.03 6.31
C ALA A 100 -17.06 4.95 6.44
N PRO A 101 -17.66 3.76 6.25
CA PRO A 101 -19.10 3.59 6.49
C PRO A 101 -19.38 3.71 7.98
N GLY A 102 -20.37 4.51 8.33
CA GLY A 102 -20.94 4.51 9.67
C GLY A 102 -21.93 3.38 9.86
N ILE A 103 -22.20 3.08 11.11
CA ILE A 103 -23.31 2.19 11.47
C ILE A 103 -24.58 3.01 11.34
N GLY A 104 -25.34 2.79 10.28
CA GLY A 104 -26.71 3.32 10.15
C GLY A 104 -27.63 2.68 11.19
N GLY A 105 -28.70 3.39 11.56
CA GLY A 105 -29.75 2.83 12.39
C GLY A 105 -30.44 1.61 11.74
N PRO A 106 -31.26 0.86 12.50
CA PRO A 106 -32.00 -0.29 11.95
C PRO A 106 -32.87 0.14 10.77
N GLY A 107 -32.57 -0.34 9.55
CA GLY A 107 -33.26 -0.01 8.31
C GLY A 107 -32.61 1.08 7.46
N GLU A 108 -31.56 1.74 7.93
CA GLU A 108 -30.75 2.68 7.16
C GLU A 108 -29.49 1.99 6.66
N GLY A 109 -29.14 2.22 5.39
CA GLY A 109 -27.85 1.76 4.83
C GLY A 109 -26.65 2.42 5.53
N PRO A 110 -25.41 1.97 5.22
CA PRO A 110 -24.21 2.55 5.82
C PRO A 110 -24.14 4.06 5.51
N VAL A 111 -24.10 4.88 6.54
CA VAL A 111 -23.96 6.34 6.45
C VAL A 111 -22.47 6.67 6.60
N PRO A 112 -21.84 7.50 5.71
CA PRO A 112 -20.45 7.89 5.85
C PRO A 112 -20.19 8.58 7.20
N VAL A 113 -19.20 8.12 7.96
CA VAL A 113 -18.76 8.81 9.19
C VAL A 113 -17.93 10.01 8.81
N ARG A 114 -18.43 11.22 9.06
CA ARG A 114 -17.65 12.43 8.82
C ARG A 114 -16.35 12.38 9.64
N GLY A 115 -15.22 12.55 8.94
CA GLY A 115 -13.91 12.59 9.55
C GLY A 115 -13.25 11.22 9.80
N ALA A 116 -13.81 10.13 9.27
CA ALA A 116 -13.16 8.83 9.24
C ALA A 116 -12.97 8.34 7.80
N THR A 117 -11.86 7.66 7.58
CA THR A 117 -11.43 7.17 6.27
C THR A 117 -11.26 5.66 6.30
N ARG A 118 -11.74 4.97 5.27
CA ARG A 118 -11.38 3.58 5.00
C ARG A 118 -10.29 3.56 3.95
N VAL A 119 -9.20 2.86 4.23
CA VAL A 119 -8.15 2.55 3.26
C VAL A 119 -8.24 1.07 2.93
N VAL A 120 -8.41 0.76 1.66
CA VAL A 120 -8.47 -0.60 1.11
C VAL A 120 -7.23 -0.85 0.28
N MET A 121 -6.56 -1.96 0.52
CA MET A 121 -5.40 -2.40 -0.23
C MET A 121 -5.71 -3.71 -0.94
N HIS A 122 -5.55 -3.71 -2.26
CA HIS A 122 -5.54 -4.90 -3.09
C HIS A 122 -4.15 -5.12 -3.63
N GLU A 123 -3.66 -6.34 -3.55
CA GLU A 123 -2.39 -6.72 -4.14
C GLU A 123 -2.54 -8.05 -4.87
N TRP A 124 -2.05 -8.10 -6.11
CA TRP A 124 -1.89 -9.30 -6.90
C TRP A 124 -0.42 -9.47 -7.21
N TYR A 125 0.09 -10.69 -7.06
CA TYR A 125 1.48 -10.97 -7.36
C TYR A 125 1.65 -12.35 -8.00
N ARG A 126 2.72 -12.47 -8.77
CA ARG A 126 3.10 -13.70 -9.46
C ARG A 126 4.60 -13.94 -9.30
N PHE A 127 4.94 -15.08 -8.74
CA PHE A 127 6.32 -15.54 -8.69
C PHE A 127 6.74 -16.15 -10.01
N PRO A 128 7.99 -15.94 -10.46
CA PRO A 128 8.53 -16.58 -11.64
C PRO A 128 8.75 -18.07 -11.41
N GLY A 129 8.65 -18.87 -12.48
CA GLY A 129 8.96 -20.29 -12.48
C GLY A 129 7.90 -21.22 -11.85
N ARG A 130 8.11 -22.54 -12.01
CA ARG A 130 7.17 -23.57 -11.56
C ARG A 130 7.19 -23.73 -10.03
N PHE A 131 8.33 -23.51 -9.39
CA PHE A 131 8.50 -23.62 -7.93
C PHE A 131 7.79 -22.50 -7.14
N GLY A 132 7.65 -21.31 -7.70
CA GLY A 132 6.93 -20.20 -7.06
C GLY A 132 5.47 -20.53 -6.76
N ARG A 133 4.84 -21.37 -7.54
CA ARG A 133 3.44 -21.81 -7.31
C ARG A 133 3.28 -22.67 -6.07
N TRP A 134 4.31 -23.41 -5.67
CA TRP A 134 4.26 -24.31 -4.51
C TRP A 134 4.66 -23.60 -3.21
N LEU A 135 5.59 -22.65 -3.28
CA LEU A 135 6.09 -21.93 -2.11
C LEU A 135 5.17 -20.78 -1.67
N ASP A 136 4.37 -20.25 -2.60
CA ASP A 136 3.50 -19.10 -2.33
C ASP A 136 2.49 -19.34 -1.19
N PRO A 137 1.66 -20.41 -1.17
CA PRO A 137 0.62 -20.53 -0.16
C PRO A 137 1.16 -20.80 1.24
N ILE A 138 2.32 -21.44 1.38
CA ILE A 138 2.82 -21.93 2.68
C ILE A 138 3.79 -20.94 3.33
N LEU A 139 4.71 -20.36 2.57
CA LEU A 139 5.81 -19.56 3.14
C LEU A 139 5.67 -18.06 2.84
N MET A 140 5.27 -17.70 1.62
CA MET A 140 5.31 -16.30 1.18
C MET A 140 4.04 -15.54 1.56
N ARG A 141 2.88 -16.14 1.39
CA ARG A 141 1.58 -15.50 1.65
C ARG A 141 1.41 -15.00 3.10
N PRO A 142 1.75 -15.78 4.15
CA PRO A 142 1.67 -15.30 5.52
C PRO A 142 2.57 -14.09 5.78
N SER A 143 3.80 -14.11 5.25
CA SER A 143 4.78 -13.02 5.41
C SER A 143 4.33 -11.74 4.70
N ILE A 144 3.83 -11.85 3.47
CA ILE A 144 3.30 -10.71 2.70
C ILE A 144 2.10 -10.11 3.43
N ARG A 145 1.18 -10.96 3.91
CA ARG A 145 0.00 -10.52 4.64
C ARG A 145 0.36 -9.83 5.98
N ALA A 146 1.31 -10.37 6.71
CA ALA A 146 1.78 -9.78 7.96
C ALA A 146 2.42 -8.40 7.72
N ARG A 147 3.25 -8.26 6.68
CA ARG A 147 3.84 -6.99 6.28
C ARG A 147 2.77 -5.97 5.89
N ALA A 148 1.83 -6.34 5.03
CA ALA A 148 0.75 -5.47 4.59
C ALA A 148 -0.13 -4.98 5.76
N ARG A 149 -0.41 -5.86 6.74
CA ARG A 149 -1.11 -5.44 7.97
C ARG A 149 -0.31 -4.43 8.78
N ARG A 150 1.01 -4.59 8.90
CA ARG A 150 1.87 -3.62 9.58
C ARG A 150 1.89 -2.29 8.86
N MET A 151 1.96 -2.30 7.52
CA MET A 151 1.89 -1.08 6.71
C MET A 151 0.60 -0.30 6.99
N LEU A 152 -0.55 -0.96 6.95
CA LEU A 152 -1.84 -0.34 7.26
C LEU A 152 -1.92 0.16 8.72
N ALA A 153 -1.39 -0.58 9.67
CA ALA A 153 -1.35 -0.18 11.08
C ALA A 153 -0.44 1.05 11.30
N ASN A 154 0.70 1.12 10.61
CA ASN A 154 1.59 2.29 10.64
C ASN A 154 0.91 3.51 10.04
N LEU A 155 0.26 3.37 8.89
CA LEU A 155 -0.50 4.45 8.26
C LEU A 155 -1.58 4.98 9.19
N LYS A 156 -2.36 4.08 9.80
CA LYS A 156 -3.40 4.43 10.79
C LYS A 156 -2.82 5.25 11.93
N ARG A 157 -1.78 4.75 12.59
CA ARG A 157 -1.13 5.42 13.71
C ARG A 157 -0.65 6.82 13.36
N LEU A 158 -0.02 6.99 12.19
CA LEU A 158 0.49 8.29 11.73
C LEU A 158 -0.65 9.26 11.41
N ALA A 159 -1.66 8.80 10.69
CA ALA A 159 -2.78 9.65 10.30
C ALA A 159 -3.66 10.08 11.49
N GLU A 160 -3.82 9.23 12.50
CA GLU A 160 -4.52 9.54 13.73
C GLU A 160 -3.68 10.42 14.70
N GLY A 161 -2.38 10.57 14.44
CA GLY A 161 -1.46 11.35 15.28
C GLY A 161 -1.15 10.68 16.62
N VAL A 162 -1.33 9.37 16.73
CA VAL A 162 -0.97 8.58 17.91
C VAL A 162 0.56 8.38 17.89
N ARG A 163 1.24 8.86 18.93
CA ARG A 163 2.69 8.71 19.15
C ARG A 163 3.04 7.34 19.70
#